data_e8d8ed63192549d61e1c5ff53790bad4
#
_entry.id   e8d8ed63192549d61e1c5ff53790bad4
#
_cell.length_a   1.000
_cell.length_b   1.000
_cell.length_c   1.000
_cell.angle_alpha   90.00
_cell.angle_beta   90.00
_cell.angle_gamma   90.00
#
_symmetry.space_group_name_H-M   'P 1'
#
loop_
_entity.id
_entity.type
_entity.pdbx_description
1 polymer ?
#
loop_
_entity_poly.entity_id
_entity_poly.type
_entity_poly.pdbx_seq_one_letter_code
_entity_poly.pdbx_strand_id
1 'polypeptide(L)'
;DESVYVMGYGESAAHVAAILLNFTDEVDLLTRGDEPEWSDDTDEMLETHPIDVIHEDVTGVQNGSDGWLKALEFEDGTVREYKGGFALYGADYNSGLATDLGCELNDDGTVEVDDHGRTSVDGVYAVGDLTPGHNQVPIALGDGAKAGISIHWALRDFPRDPDLVAEQGPVRSDEVPGMPDELLERATEFHTYD
;
A
#
# COMPACT_ATOMS: atom_id res chain seq x y z
N ASP A 1 7.53 -11.82 28.83
CA ASP A 1 6.46 -10.81 28.89
C ASP A 1 6.84 -9.65 27.98
N GLU A 2 6.20 -9.56 26.81
CA GLU A 2 6.47 -8.53 25.81
C GLU A 2 5.17 -7.81 25.52
N SER A 3 4.82 -6.85 26.40
CA SER A 3 3.64 -5.99 26.25
C SER A 3 3.79 -5.08 25.04
N VAL A 4 2.76 -5.05 24.19
CA VAL A 4 2.69 -4.21 23.00
C VAL A 4 1.39 -3.40 22.98
N TYR A 5 1.39 -2.29 22.25
CA TYR A 5 0.16 -1.53 22.02
C TYR A 5 -0.15 -1.36 20.54
N VAL A 6 -1.43 -1.22 20.25
CA VAL A 6 -1.92 -0.67 18.98
C VAL A 6 -2.60 0.65 19.28
N MET A 7 -2.32 1.68 18.51
CA MET A 7 -2.85 3.02 18.71
C MET A 7 -3.72 3.39 17.50
N GLY A 8 -5.00 3.62 17.74
CA GLY A 8 -6.01 3.93 16.74
C GLY A 8 -7.40 3.60 17.24
N TYR A 9 -8.42 4.10 16.57
CA TYR A 9 -9.83 4.00 16.98
C TYR A 9 -10.72 3.36 15.90
N GLY A 10 -10.17 2.99 14.75
CA GLY A 10 -10.91 2.38 13.65
C GLY A 10 -10.80 0.86 13.61
N GLU A 11 -11.61 0.25 12.74
CA GLU A 11 -11.72 -1.20 12.51
C GLU A 11 -10.36 -1.89 12.33
N SER A 12 -9.44 -1.27 11.56
CA SER A 12 -8.10 -1.82 11.30
C SER A 12 -7.25 -1.91 12.57
N ALA A 13 -7.37 -0.95 13.49
CA ALA A 13 -6.62 -0.94 14.74
C ALA A 13 -7.08 -2.10 15.64
N ALA A 14 -8.39 -2.30 15.78
CA ALA A 14 -8.97 -3.38 16.55
C ALA A 14 -8.56 -4.76 16.01
N HIS A 15 -8.62 -4.95 14.69
CA HIS A 15 -8.19 -6.20 14.07
C HIS A 15 -6.69 -6.48 14.21
N VAL A 16 -5.84 -5.46 14.11
CA VAL A 16 -4.38 -5.64 14.34
C VAL A 16 -4.11 -6.00 15.79
N ALA A 17 -4.80 -5.40 16.76
CA ALA A 17 -4.67 -5.78 18.17
C ALA A 17 -5.01 -7.26 18.37
N ALA A 18 -6.10 -7.75 17.76
CA ALA A 18 -6.48 -9.16 17.81
C ALA A 18 -5.45 -10.09 17.13
N ILE A 19 -4.86 -9.67 16.00
CA ILE A 19 -3.82 -10.43 15.31
C ILE A 19 -2.57 -10.58 16.17
N LEU A 20 -2.20 -9.55 16.96
CA LEU A 20 -1.03 -9.58 17.82
C LEU A 20 -1.12 -10.62 18.93
N LEU A 21 -2.33 -11.08 19.30
CA LEU A 21 -2.52 -12.18 20.25
C LEU A 21 -1.93 -13.54 19.75
N ASN A 22 -1.57 -13.64 18.48
CA ASN A 22 -0.81 -14.80 18.00
C ASN A 22 0.67 -14.79 18.45
N PHE A 23 1.14 -13.68 19.04
CA PHE A 23 2.54 -13.46 19.38
C PHE A 23 2.75 -13.11 20.85
N THR A 24 1.77 -12.47 21.51
CA THR A 24 1.81 -12.08 22.92
C THR A 24 0.39 -12.06 23.49
N ASP A 25 0.26 -12.27 24.80
CA ASP A 25 -0.99 -12.19 25.55
C ASP A 25 -1.16 -10.84 26.28
N GLU A 26 -0.24 -9.90 26.08
CA GLU A 26 -0.24 -8.56 26.65
C GLU A 26 -0.39 -7.50 25.53
N VAL A 27 -1.63 -7.25 25.10
CA VAL A 27 -1.95 -6.31 24.02
C VAL A 27 -2.92 -5.25 24.53
N ASP A 28 -2.54 -3.97 24.41
CA ASP A 28 -3.41 -2.82 24.68
C ASP A 28 -3.82 -2.13 23.38
N LEU A 29 -5.09 -1.75 23.26
CA LEU A 29 -5.62 -0.92 22.19
C LEU A 29 -5.90 0.49 22.71
N LEU A 30 -5.15 1.48 22.24
CA LEU A 30 -5.18 2.86 22.73
C LEU A 30 -5.97 3.74 21.75
N THR A 31 -7.14 4.26 22.16
CA THR A 31 -7.95 5.16 21.33
C THR A 31 -7.57 6.63 21.48
N ARG A 32 -6.83 7.00 22.52
CA ARG A 32 -6.35 8.36 22.80
C ARG A 32 -7.48 9.39 22.93
N GLY A 33 -8.56 9.03 23.60
CA GLY A 33 -9.71 9.91 23.77
C GLY A 33 -10.66 9.96 22.58
N ASP A 34 -10.30 9.38 21.45
CA ASP A 34 -11.19 9.28 20.30
C ASP A 34 -12.27 8.21 20.54
N GLU A 35 -13.48 8.47 20.05
CA GLU A 35 -14.57 7.49 20.08
C GLU A 35 -14.27 6.36 19.08
N PRO A 36 -14.48 5.09 19.47
CA PRO A 36 -14.32 3.96 18.58
C PRO A 36 -15.18 4.04 17.32
N GLU A 37 -14.58 3.75 16.17
CA GLU A 37 -15.23 3.69 14.85
C GLU A 37 -15.23 2.26 14.27
N TRP A 38 -15.30 1.24 15.13
CA TRP A 38 -15.46 -0.15 14.71
C TRP A 38 -16.88 -0.65 14.88
N SER A 39 -17.17 -1.80 14.28
CA SER A 39 -18.51 -2.43 14.31
C SER A 39 -18.82 -3.06 15.67
N ASP A 40 -20.12 -3.28 15.96
CA ASP A 40 -20.57 -4.02 17.14
C ASP A 40 -19.95 -5.43 17.21
N ASP A 41 -19.77 -6.11 16.08
CA ASP A 41 -19.13 -7.43 16.01
C ASP A 41 -17.65 -7.37 16.44
N THR A 42 -16.97 -6.32 16.08
CA THR A 42 -15.58 -6.07 16.50
C THR A 42 -15.48 -5.71 17.96
N ASP A 43 -16.44 -4.96 18.50
CA ASP A 43 -16.53 -4.65 19.93
C ASP A 43 -16.71 -5.94 20.74
N GLU A 44 -17.65 -6.82 20.36
CA GLU A 44 -17.82 -8.15 20.97
C GLU A 44 -16.53 -9.00 20.87
N MET A 45 -15.83 -8.93 19.75
CA MET A 45 -14.54 -9.61 19.59
C MET A 45 -13.51 -9.09 20.60
N LEU A 46 -13.38 -7.78 20.76
CA LEU A 46 -12.44 -7.18 21.74
C LEU A 46 -12.78 -7.59 23.18
N GLU A 47 -14.08 -7.55 23.56
CA GLU A 47 -14.54 -7.95 24.89
C GLU A 47 -14.28 -9.42 25.22
N THR A 48 -14.23 -10.29 24.21
CA THR A 48 -14.05 -11.74 24.38
C THR A 48 -12.59 -12.19 24.31
N HIS A 49 -11.65 -11.26 24.05
CA HIS A 49 -10.22 -11.53 23.96
C HIS A 49 -9.43 -10.75 25.01
N PRO A 50 -8.23 -11.19 25.40
CA PRO A 50 -7.39 -10.51 26.37
C PRO A 50 -6.73 -9.25 25.74
N ILE A 51 -7.57 -8.24 25.43
CA ILE A 51 -7.14 -6.95 24.89
C ILE A 51 -7.71 -5.88 25.81
N ASP A 52 -6.85 -5.07 26.42
CA ASP A 52 -7.27 -3.91 27.18
C ASP A 52 -7.51 -2.73 26.24
N VAL A 53 -8.76 -2.25 26.15
CA VAL A 53 -9.08 -1.01 25.42
C VAL A 53 -8.90 0.17 26.36
N ILE A 54 -7.98 1.07 26.04
CA ILE A 54 -7.61 2.24 26.86
C ILE A 54 -8.01 3.50 26.12
N HIS A 55 -8.89 4.28 26.75
CA HIS A 55 -9.44 5.50 26.16
C HIS A 55 -8.66 6.76 26.53
N GLU A 56 -7.87 6.71 27.59
CA GLU A 56 -7.09 7.84 28.10
C GLU A 56 -6.06 8.30 27.07
N ASP A 57 -5.89 9.63 26.99
CA ASP A 57 -4.86 10.24 26.16
C ASP A 57 -3.45 9.89 26.63
N VAL A 58 -2.54 9.70 25.68
CA VAL A 58 -1.11 9.56 25.94
C VAL A 58 -0.50 10.94 26.08
N THR A 59 0.01 11.25 27.26
CA THR A 59 0.58 12.56 27.61
C THR A 59 2.10 12.59 27.63
N GLY A 60 2.75 11.42 27.66
CA GLY A 60 4.20 11.32 27.69
C GLY A 60 4.75 9.98 27.23
N VAL A 61 6.04 9.97 26.91
CA VAL A 61 6.81 8.80 26.51
C VAL A 61 8.06 8.72 27.34
N GLN A 62 8.31 7.55 27.93
CA GLN A 62 9.56 7.24 28.61
C GLN A 62 10.43 6.34 27.73
N ASN A 63 11.68 6.75 27.54
CA ASN A 63 12.67 5.95 26.83
C ASN A 63 13.63 5.28 27.81
N GLY A 64 14.08 4.08 27.47
CA GLY A 64 15.15 3.40 28.16
C GLY A 64 16.51 4.09 27.94
N SER A 65 17.53 3.67 28.67
CA SER A 65 18.89 4.19 28.53
C SER A 65 19.52 3.87 27.17
N ASP A 66 18.94 2.95 26.42
CA ASP A 66 19.29 2.54 25.06
C ASP A 66 18.56 3.36 23.97
N GLY A 67 17.67 4.25 24.39
CA GLY A 67 16.86 5.11 23.50
C GLY A 67 15.58 4.47 22.97
N TRP A 68 15.32 3.19 23.29
CA TRP A 68 14.09 2.51 22.90
C TRP A 68 12.91 2.88 23.82
N LEU A 69 11.68 2.67 23.32
CA LEU A 69 10.48 2.81 24.11
C LEU A 69 10.56 1.96 25.40
N LYS A 70 10.20 2.55 26.51
CA LYS A 70 10.07 1.86 27.79
C LYS A 70 8.64 1.89 28.29
N ALA A 71 7.99 3.06 28.28
CA ALA A 71 6.65 3.23 28.79
C ALA A 71 5.93 4.41 28.15
N LEU A 72 4.60 4.38 28.20
CA LEU A 72 3.71 5.51 27.91
C LEU A 72 3.11 6.04 29.22
N GLU A 73 2.91 7.35 29.29
CA GLU A 73 2.24 8.05 30.38
C GLU A 73 0.87 8.49 29.90
N PHE A 74 -0.16 8.26 30.70
CA PHE A 74 -1.55 8.57 30.38
C PHE A 74 -2.09 9.78 31.14
N GLU A 75 -3.17 10.38 30.65
CA GLU A 75 -3.76 11.59 31.25
C GLU A 75 -4.22 11.38 32.71
N ASP A 76 -4.68 10.19 33.05
CA ASP A 76 -5.07 9.80 34.40
C ASP A 76 -3.88 9.63 35.38
N GLY A 77 -2.66 9.77 34.86
CA GLY A 77 -1.41 9.62 35.62
C GLY A 77 -0.89 8.18 35.67
N THR A 78 -1.55 7.20 35.02
CA THR A 78 -1.02 5.85 34.90
C THR A 78 0.18 5.81 33.99
N VAL A 79 1.06 4.82 34.21
CA VAL A 79 2.24 4.54 33.38
C VAL A 79 2.23 3.06 33.06
N ARG A 80 2.27 2.72 31.76
CA ARG A 80 2.35 1.33 31.31
C ARG A 80 3.61 1.09 30.51
N GLU A 81 4.30 -0.02 30.79
CA GLU A 81 5.52 -0.39 30.11
C GLU A 81 5.18 -1.17 28.82
N TYR A 82 5.86 -0.82 27.71
CA TYR A 82 5.69 -1.46 26.42
C TYR A 82 7.04 -1.69 25.75
N LYS A 83 7.14 -2.77 24.99
CA LYS A 83 8.30 -3.09 24.14
C LYS A 83 8.21 -2.43 22.76
N GLY A 84 7.02 -2.10 22.33
CA GLY A 84 6.77 -1.45 21.05
C GLY A 84 5.28 -1.29 20.78
N GLY A 85 4.94 -0.67 19.65
CA GLY A 85 3.55 -0.50 19.25
C GLY A 85 3.39 -0.10 17.81
N PHE A 86 2.15 -0.10 17.37
CA PHE A 86 1.73 0.21 16.00
C PHE A 86 0.74 1.38 16.03
N ALA A 87 0.99 2.42 15.25
CA ALA A 87 0.05 3.52 15.06
C ALA A 87 -0.78 3.27 13.78
N LEU A 88 -2.11 3.22 13.92
CA LEU A 88 -3.05 2.87 12.85
C LEU A 88 -4.20 3.90 12.83
N TYR A 89 -3.92 5.06 12.27
CA TYR A 89 -4.87 6.18 12.14
C TYR A 89 -5.50 6.31 10.75
N GLY A 90 -5.45 5.25 9.96
CA GLY A 90 -5.86 5.27 8.56
C GLY A 90 -4.75 5.77 7.63
N ALA A 91 -5.14 6.09 6.42
CA ALA A 91 -4.24 6.60 5.39
C ALA A 91 -4.92 7.68 4.55
N ASP A 92 -4.19 8.75 4.27
CA ASP A 92 -4.55 9.73 3.26
C ASP A 92 -3.82 9.40 1.97
N TYR A 93 -4.56 9.22 0.88
CA TYR A 93 -3.98 8.92 -0.41
C TYR A 93 -3.43 10.17 -1.08
N ASN A 94 -2.14 10.15 -1.44
CA ASN A 94 -1.52 11.28 -2.15
C ASN A 94 -1.87 11.26 -3.64
N SER A 95 -3.16 11.34 -3.94
CA SER A 95 -3.74 11.29 -5.30
C SER A 95 -3.72 12.64 -6.04
N GLY A 96 -3.09 13.68 -5.48
CA GLY A 96 -3.08 15.03 -6.06
C GLY A 96 -2.57 15.08 -7.50
N LEU A 97 -1.49 14.35 -7.81
CA LEU A 97 -0.98 14.29 -9.19
C LEU A 97 -1.98 13.64 -10.15
N ALA A 98 -2.65 12.57 -9.73
CA ALA A 98 -3.67 11.90 -10.54
C ALA A 98 -4.86 12.85 -10.80
N THR A 99 -5.29 13.58 -9.79
CA THR A 99 -6.35 14.61 -9.90
C THR A 99 -5.96 15.74 -10.85
N ASP A 100 -4.72 16.24 -10.76
CA ASP A 100 -4.21 17.28 -11.65
C ASP A 100 -4.14 16.83 -13.11
N LEU A 101 -3.92 15.54 -13.35
CA LEU A 101 -3.97 14.91 -14.67
C LEU A 101 -5.39 14.61 -15.16
N GLY A 102 -6.40 14.78 -14.31
CA GLY A 102 -7.80 14.56 -14.63
C GLY A 102 -8.29 13.11 -14.43
N CYS A 103 -7.56 12.29 -13.69
CA CYS A 103 -7.99 10.94 -13.36
C CYS A 103 -9.20 10.94 -12.42
N GLU A 104 -10.11 9.99 -12.61
CA GLU A 104 -11.23 9.76 -11.72
C GLU A 104 -10.75 9.07 -10.42
N LEU A 105 -11.38 9.44 -9.30
CA LEU A 105 -11.12 8.87 -7.99
C LEU A 105 -12.36 8.14 -7.49
N ASN A 106 -12.14 7.12 -6.67
CA ASN A 106 -13.18 6.48 -5.87
C ASN A 106 -13.57 7.35 -4.67
N ASP A 107 -14.67 7.01 -4.02
CA ASP A 107 -15.20 7.75 -2.86
C ASP A 107 -14.22 7.79 -1.68
N ASP A 108 -13.33 6.80 -1.56
CA ASP A 108 -12.29 6.71 -0.53
C ASP A 108 -11.01 7.52 -0.87
N GLY A 109 -10.96 8.16 -2.03
CA GLY A 109 -9.82 8.95 -2.50
C GLY A 109 -8.74 8.15 -3.24
N THR A 110 -8.92 6.84 -3.44
CA THR A 110 -8.06 6.05 -4.31
C THR A 110 -8.31 6.37 -5.79
N VAL A 111 -7.32 6.15 -6.64
CA VAL A 111 -7.46 6.35 -8.09
C VAL A 111 -8.25 5.18 -8.69
N GLU A 112 -9.29 5.48 -9.48
CA GLU A 112 -10.03 4.47 -10.22
C GLU A 112 -9.16 3.88 -11.33
N VAL A 113 -9.02 2.53 -11.35
CA VAL A 113 -8.21 1.78 -12.29
C VAL A 113 -8.87 0.47 -12.71
N ASP A 114 -8.47 -0.02 -13.89
CA ASP A 114 -8.78 -1.38 -14.31
C ASP A 114 -7.80 -2.41 -13.73
N ASP A 115 -8.00 -3.71 -14.04
CA ASP A 115 -7.13 -4.82 -13.58
C ASP A 115 -5.67 -4.70 -14.03
N HIS A 116 -5.34 -3.74 -14.89
CA HIS A 116 -4.02 -3.49 -15.45
C HIS A 116 -3.42 -2.15 -14.99
N GLY A 117 -4.09 -1.48 -14.06
CA GLY A 117 -3.68 -0.18 -13.54
C GLY A 117 -3.96 1.00 -14.48
N ARG A 118 -4.78 0.83 -15.54
CA ARG A 118 -5.15 1.94 -16.41
C ARG A 118 -6.17 2.84 -15.71
N THR A 119 -5.91 4.13 -15.74
CA THR A 119 -6.83 5.15 -15.20
C THR A 119 -7.87 5.56 -16.26
N SER A 120 -8.78 6.46 -15.88
CA SER A 120 -9.72 7.11 -16.81
C SER A 120 -9.04 8.01 -17.86
N VAL A 121 -7.74 8.33 -17.67
CA VAL A 121 -6.96 9.16 -18.60
C VAL A 121 -6.02 8.27 -19.41
N ASP A 122 -6.14 8.34 -20.74
CA ASP A 122 -5.32 7.54 -21.64
C ASP A 122 -3.80 7.82 -21.45
N GLY A 123 -3.02 6.76 -21.37
CA GLY A 123 -1.57 6.81 -21.12
C GLY A 123 -1.17 7.05 -19.65
N VAL A 124 -2.13 7.20 -18.72
CA VAL A 124 -1.87 7.33 -17.28
C VAL A 124 -2.23 6.03 -16.57
N TYR A 125 -1.31 5.56 -15.74
CA TYR A 125 -1.45 4.33 -14.95
C TYR A 125 -1.24 4.65 -13.47
N ALA A 126 -2.02 4.02 -12.59
CA ALA A 126 -1.84 4.06 -11.15
C ALA A 126 -1.75 2.65 -10.59
N VAL A 127 -0.90 2.45 -9.58
CA VAL A 127 -0.63 1.13 -8.98
C VAL A 127 -0.31 1.26 -7.49
N GLY A 128 -0.38 0.14 -6.78
CA GLY A 128 -0.05 0.06 -5.36
C GLY A 128 -1.03 0.83 -4.48
N ASP A 129 -0.54 1.44 -3.42
CA ASP A 129 -1.36 2.05 -2.37
C ASP A 129 -2.26 3.21 -2.84
N LEU A 130 -2.04 3.73 -4.04
CA LEU A 130 -2.93 4.71 -4.66
C LEU A 130 -4.20 4.11 -5.27
N THR A 131 -4.32 2.79 -5.33
CA THR A 131 -5.42 2.07 -5.97
C THR A 131 -6.17 1.21 -4.95
N PRO A 132 -7.45 0.86 -5.22
CA PRO A 132 -8.20 0.01 -4.30
C PRO A 132 -7.51 -1.33 -4.06
N GLY A 133 -7.49 -1.79 -2.80
CA GLY A 133 -6.93 -3.10 -2.46
C GLY A 133 -6.23 -3.14 -1.11
N HIS A 134 -5.34 -4.11 -0.94
CA HIS A 134 -4.53 -4.22 0.26
C HIS A 134 -3.20 -3.49 0.08
N ASN A 135 -2.92 -2.53 0.96
CA ASN A 135 -1.70 -1.72 0.98
C ASN A 135 -0.51 -2.55 1.51
N GLN A 136 0.02 -3.42 0.65
CA GLN A 136 1.13 -4.32 0.96
C GLN A 136 2.19 -4.27 -0.14
N VAL A 137 3.46 -4.22 0.26
CA VAL A 137 4.60 -4.15 -0.68
C VAL A 137 4.56 -5.24 -1.76
N PRO A 138 4.29 -6.53 -1.46
CA PRO A 138 4.21 -7.56 -2.50
C PRO A 138 3.08 -7.33 -3.51
N ILE A 139 1.96 -6.76 -3.08
CA ILE A 139 0.81 -6.43 -3.94
C ILE A 139 1.19 -5.27 -4.87
N ALA A 140 1.73 -4.19 -4.31
CA ALA A 140 2.20 -3.05 -5.10
C ALA A 140 3.24 -3.44 -6.17
N LEU A 141 4.15 -4.37 -5.86
CA LEU A 141 5.10 -4.94 -6.84
C LEU A 141 4.37 -5.71 -7.95
N GLY A 142 3.35 -6.50 -7.60
CA GLY A 142 2.52 -7.23 -8.57
C GLY A 142 1.75 -6.30 -9.50
N ASP A 143 1.15 -5.25 -8.95
CA ASP A 143 0.42 -4.24 -9.73
C ASP A 143 1.35 -3.47 -10.65
N GLY A 144 2.53 -3.09 -10.17
CA GLY A 144 3.57 -2.47 -10.99
C GLY A 144 4.01 -3.36 -12.15
N ALA A 145 4.15 -4.67 -11.92
CA ALA A 145 4.49 -5.62 -12.99
C ALA A 145 3.36 -5.73 -14.04
N LYS A 146 2.09 -5.81 -13.62
CA LYS A 146 0.93 -5.84 -14.54
C LYS A 146 0.85 -4.57 -15.38
N ALA A 147 0.97 -3.41 -14.73
CA ALA A 147 0.94 -2.12 -15.42
C ALA A 147 2.10 -1.99 -16.41
N GLY A 148 3.32 -2.38 -16.00
CA GLY A 148 4.49 -2.37 -16.87
C GLY A 148 4.33 -3.24 -18.12
N ILE A 149 3.73 -4.43 -17.99
CA ILE A 149 3.38 -5.29 -19.13
C ILE A 149 2.32 -4.59 -20.00
N SER A 150 1.29 -4.01 -19.40
CA SER A 150 0.23 -3.31 -20.15
C SER A 150 0.78 -2.11 -20.94
N ILE A 151 1.63 -1.29 -20.30
CA ILE A 151 2.33 -0.17 -20.97
C ILE A 151 3.19 -0.69 -22.13
N HIS A 152 3.96 -1.76 -21.91
CA HIS A 152 4.78 -2.36 -22.97
C HIS A 152 3.95 -2.79 -24.17
N TRP A 153 2.77 -3.41 -23.94
CA TRP A 153 1.87 -3.78 -25.03
C TRP A 153 1.25 -2.56 -25.72
N ALA A 154 0.88 -1.53 -24.97
CA ALA A 154 0.28 -0.31 -25.50
C ALA A 154 1.24 0.54 -26.37
N LEU A 155 2.56 0.46 -26.07
CA LEU A 155 3.60 1.20 -26.80
C LEU A 155 4.18 0.44 -27.99
N ARG A 156 3.75 -0.80 -28.23
CA ARG A 156 4.31 -1.63 -29.32
C ARG A 156 3.58 -1.38 -30.62
N ASP A 157 4.36 -1.16 -31.66
CA ASP A 157 3.85 -1.11 -33.03
C ASP A 157 3.64 -2.51 -33.63
N PHE A 158 4.28 -3.54 -33.02
CA PHE A 158 4.21 -4.92 -33.50
C PHE A 158 3.91 -5.94 -32.37
N PRO A 159 3.12 -6.98 -32.65
CA PRO A 159 2.48 -7.25 -33.96
C PRO A 159 1.46 -6.15 -34.28
N ARG A 160 1.37 -5.76 -35.55
CA ARG A 160 0.38 -4.79 -36.02
C ARG A 160 -1.03 -5.36 -35.80
N ASP A 161 -1.97 -4.49 -35.44
CA ASP A 161 -3.37 -4.87 -35.23
C ASP A 161 -3.93 -5.62 -36.44
N PRO A 162 -4.65 -6.75 -36.26
CA PRO A 162 -5.22 -7.53 -37.36
C PRO A 162 -6.15 -6.72 -38.27
N ASP A 163 -6.90 -5.76 -37.71
CA ASP A 163 -7.80 -4.91 -38.51
C ASP A 163 -7.00 -3.94 -39.40
N LEU A 164 -5.90 -3.39 -38.89
CA LEU A 164 -4.96 -2.60 -39.69
C LEU A 164 -4.29 -3.40 -40.76
N VAL A 165 -3.90 -4.65 -40.49
CA VAL A 165 -3.33 -5.55 -41.51
C VAL A 165 -4.35 -5.93 -42.59
N ALA A 166 -5.62 -6.11 -42.21
CA ALA A 166 -6.69 -6.37 -43.16
C ALA A 166 -6.97 -5.16 -44.09
N GLU A 167 -6.82 -3.95 -43.57
CA GLU A 167 -7.05 -2.69 -44.29
C GLU A 167 -5.85 -2.28 -45.17
N GLN A 168 -4.61 -2.41 -44.66
CA GLN A 168 -3.38 -1.89 -45.25
C GLN A 168 -2.55 -2.96 -45.96
N GLY A 169 -2.89 -4.24 -45.75
CA GLY A 169 -2.14 -5.37 -46.28
C GLY A 169 -1.05 -5.90 -45.34
N PRO A 170 -0.31 -6.95 -45.75
CA PRO A 170 0.73 -7.56 -44.93
C PRO A 170 1.87 -6.59 -44.62
N VAL A 171 2.39 -6.67 -43.38
CA VAL A 171 3.56 -5.89 -42.95
C VAL A 171 4.78 -6.26 -43.81
N ARG A 172 5.46 -5.25 -44.38
CA ARG A 172 6.69 -5.43 -45.16
C ARG A 172 7.91 -5.25 -44.27
N SER A 173 9.04 -5.82 -44.73
CA SER A 173 10.30 -5.77 -43.98
C SER A 173 10.85 -4.35 -43.79
N ASP A 174 10.54 -3.45 -44.74
CA ASP A 174 10.96 -2.04 -44.67
C ASP A 174 10.11 -1.19 -43.71
N GLU A 175 8.99 -1.72 -43.21
CA GLU A 175 8.12 -1.09 -42.22
C GLU A 175 8.51 -1.45 -40.77
N VAL A 176 9.39 -2.46 -40.59
CA VAL A 176 9.86 -2.88 -39.28
C VAL A 176 11.11 -2.08 -38.91
N PRO A 177 11.10 -1.31 -37.79
CA PRO A 177 12.20 -0.40 -37.45
C PRO A 177 13.54 -1.10 -37.17
N GLY A 178 13.49 -2.41 -36.88
CA GLY A 178 14.71 -3.14 -36.47
C GLY A 178 15.20 -2.75 -35.07
N MET A 179 16.37 -3.24 -34.73
CA MET A 179 17.04 -2.87 -33.49
C MET A 179 17.85 -1.57 -33.74
N PRO A 180 17.69 -0.51 -32.92
CA PRO A 180 18.53 0.69 -33.00
C PRO A 180 20.02 0.36 -32.89
N ASP A 181 20.86 0.99 -33.71
CA ASP A 181 22.31 0.75 -33.74
C ASP A 181 22.97 0.87 -32.38
N GLU A 182 22.54 1.86 -31.55
CA GLU A 182 23.05 2.05 -30.18
C GLU A 182 22.80 0.83 -29.28
N LEU A 183 21.63 0.17 -29.41
CA LEU A 183 21.33 -1.03 -28.64
C LEU A 183 22.11 -2.25 -29.17
N LEU A 184 22.37 -2.27 -30.48
CA LEU A 184 23.17 -3.31 -31.09
C LEU A 184 24.64 -3.24 -30.65
N GLU A 185 25.20 -2.04 -30.59
CA GLU A 185 26.56 -1.80 -30.08
C GLU A 185 26.66 -2.21 -28.60
N ARG A 186 25.72 -1.80 -27.76
CA ARG A 186 25.68 -2.19 -26.34
C ARG A 186 25.54 -3.70 -26.15
N ALA A 187 24.72 -4.36 -26.95
CA ALA A 187 24.56 -5.82 -26.86
C ALA A 187 25.85 -6.57 -27.24
N THR A 188 26.64 -6.03 -28.18
CA THR A 188 27.92 -6.61 -28.55
C THR A 188 29.04 -6.36 -27.55
N GLU A 189 29.00 -5.24 -26.81
CA GLU A 189 29.94 -4.97 -25.71
C GLU A 189 29.80 -5.97 -24.54
N PHE A 190 28.58 -6.42 -24.23
CA PHE A 190 28.34 -7.42 -23.17
C PHE A 190 28.82 -8.83 -23.53
N HIS A 191 29.05 -9.15 -24.79
CA HIS A 191 29.54 -10.46 -25.25
C HIS A 191 31.07 -10.61 -25.27
N THR A 192 31.81 -9.57 -24.91
CA THR A 192 33.27 -9.57 -24.88
C THR A 192 33.90 -9.83 -23.51
N TYR A 193 33.12 -10.22 -22.52
CA TYR A 193 33.60 -10.71 -21.22
C TYR A 193 33.53 -12.26 -21.18
N ASP A 194 34.51 -12.91 -21.82
CA ASP A 194 34.95 -14.28 -21.53
C ASP A 194 36.31 -14.25 -20.82
#